data_bfaf5e2b9f13919d18ec6890b1a09d80
#
_entry.id   bfaf5e2b9f13919d18ec6890b1a09d80
#
_cell.length_a   1.000
_cell.length_b   1.000
_cell.length_c   1.000
_cell.angle_alpha   90.00
_cell.angle_beta   90.00
_cell.angle_gamma   90.00
#
_symmetry.space_group_name_H-M   'P 1'
#
loop_
_entity.id
_entity.type
_entity.pdbx_description
1 polymer ?
#
loop_
_entity_poly.entity_id
_entity_poly.type
_entity_poly.pdbx_seq_one_letter_code
_entity_poly.pdbx_strand_id
1 'polypeptide(L)'
;PTAGLDPEERIKIRNYVSELSGERIVILATHVVSDIECIASKILLLYQGKLLAENTPGGLIDTVTDKVYEKICTHEELGKLMKEYPKGNVSQGVEGIHYRIVQDECPEGFTRALGTPDLEDVYLYWLKK
;
A
#
# COMPACT_ATOMS: atom_id res chain seq x y z
N PRO A 1 2.16 -9.96 12.88
CA PRO A 1 1.67 -10.34 14.20
C PRO A 1 0.14 -10.33 14.34
N THR A 2 -0.55 -9.69 13.42
CA THR A 2 -2.03 -9.66 13.45
C THR A 2 -2.67 -10.60 12.43
N ALA A 3 -1.89 -11.33 11.65
CA ALA A 3 -2.38 -12.28 10.66
C ALA A 3 -3.20 -13.38 11.33
N GLY A 4 -4.37 -13.68 10.76
CA GLY A 4 -5.27 -14.71 11.30
C GLY A 4 -6.18 -14.27 12.45
N LEU A 5 -6.05 -13.02 12.92
CA LEU A 5 -6.90 -12.46 13.96
C LEU A 5 -8.12 -11.75 13.37
N ASP A 6 -9.22 -11.69 14.13
CA ASP A 6 -10.38 -10.90 13.72
C ASP A 6 -10.09 -9.38 13.84
N PRO A 7 -10.90 -8.51 13.23
CA PRO A 7 -10.67 -7.06 13.25
C PRO A 7 -10.59 -6.44 14.65
N GLU A 8 -11.39 -6.94 15.59
CA GLU A 8 -11.40 -6.43 16.96
C GLU A 8 -10.09 -6.73 17.68
N GLU A 9 -9.58 -7.96 17.53
CA GLU A 9 -8.31 -8.37 18.13
C GLU A 9 -7.12 -7.65 17.49
N ARG A 10 -7.18 -7.41 16.19
CA ARG A 10 -6.14 -6.64 15.48
C ARG A 10 -6.05 -5.22 16.03
N ILE A 11 -7.19 -4.58 16.27
CA ILE A 11 -7.24 -3.23 16.85
C ILE A 11 -6.65 -3.22 18.25
N LYS A 12 -6.97 -4.21 19.07
CA LYS A 12 -6.43 -4.33 20.43
C LYS A 12 -4.90 -4.45 20.43
N ILE A 13 -4.35 -5.27 19.55
CA ILE A 13 -2.90 -5.46 19.42
C ILE A 13 -2.23 -4.16 18.96
N ARG A 14 -2.79 -3.49 17.97
CA ARG A 14 -2.25 -2.21 17.51
C ARG A 14 -2.25 -1.16 18.60
N ASN A 15 -3.31 -1.07 19.38
CA ASN A 15 -3.41 -0.13 20.50
C ASN A 15 -2.39 -0.46 21.59
N TYR A 16 -2.19 -1.74 21.89
CA TYR A 16 -1.21 -2.18 22.86
C TYR A 16 0.22 -1.84 22.43
N VAL A 17 0.56 -2.09 21.17
CA VAL A 17 1.88 -1.75 20.61
C VAL A 17 2.09 -0.24 20.66
N SER A 18 1.08 0.53 20.30
CA SER A 18 1.13 1.99 20.32
C SER A 18 1.38 2.54 21.73
N GLU A 19 0.75 1.95 22.73
CA GLU A 19 0.94 2.31 24.14
C GLU A 19 2.37 1.98 24.61
N LEU A 20 2.87 0.80 24.26
CA LEU A 20 4.23 0.40 24.63
C LEU A 20 5.29 1.30 24.00
N SER A 21 5.05 1.78 22.78
CA SER A 21 6.03 2.60 22.06
C SER A 21 6.26 3.97 22.67
N GLY A 22 5.39 4.41 23.58
CA GLY A 22 5.58 5.65 24.34
C GLY A 22 6.78 5.60 25.30
N GLU A 23 7.14 4.43 25.77
CA GLU A 23 8.21 4.24 26.75
C GLU A 23 9.35 3.33 26.24
N ARG A 24 9.14 2.63 25.12
CA ARG A 24 10.06 1.62 24.62
C ARG A 24 10.23 1.74 23.11
N ILE A 25 11.32 1.18 22.62
CA ILE A 25 11.50 0.98 21.19
C ILE A 25 10.83 -0.36 20.84
N VAL A 26 9.84 -0.32 19.98
CA VAL A 26 9.12 -1.51 19.52
C VAL A 26 9.46 -1.74 18.05
N ILE A 27 9.98 -2.90 17.72
CA ILE A 27 10.28 -3.31 16.34
C ILE A 27 9.24 -4.34 15.93
N LEU A 28 8.51 -4.03 14.86
CA LEU A 28 7.46 -4.87 14.32
C LEU A 28 7.83 -5.33 12.91
N ALA A 29 7.94 -6.64 12.70
CA ALA A 29 8.16 -7.21 11.38
C ALA A 29 6.86 -7.80 10.87
N THR A 30 6.37 -7.32 9.73
CA THR A 30 5.10 -7.77 9.16
C THR A 30 5.07 -7.54 7.66
N HIS A 31 4.27 -8.32 6.96
CA HIS A 31 3.92 -8.08 5.57
C HIS A 31 2.51 -7.47 5.44
N VAL A 32 1.82 -7.28 6.56
CA VAL A 32 0.49 -6.67 6.58
C VAL A 32 0.63 -5.17 6.70
N VAL A 33 0.65 -4.49 5.58
CA VAL A 33 0.95 -3.05 5.46
C VAL A 33 -0.03 -2.19 6.26
N SER A 34 -1.31 -2.56 6.25
CA SER A 34 -2.35 -1.81 6.95
C SER A 34 -2.16 -1.75 8.47
N ASP A 35 -1.47 -2.74 9.06
CA ASP A 35 -1.22 -2.75 10.50
C ASP A 35 -0.25 -1.65 10.93
N ILE A 36 0.73 -1.34 10.10
CA ILE A 36 1.79 -0.40 10.45
C ILE A 36 1.47 1.04 10.07
N GLU A 37 0.54 1.25 9.16
CA GLU A 37 0.19 2.59 8.68
C GLU A 37 -0.25 3.53 9.80
N CYS A 38 -0.95 3.01 10.79
CA CYS A 38 -1.47 3.79 11.90
C CYS A 38 -0.52 3.94 13.08
N ILE A 39 0.44 3.04 13.25
CA ILE A 39 1.23 2.94 14.48
C ILE A 39 2.73 3.14 14.30
N ALA A 40 3.25 2.99 13.09
CA ALA A 40 4.68 3.11 12.87
C ALA A 40 5.12 4.58 12.82
N SER A 41 6.19 4.91 13.51
CA SER A 41 6.85 6.21 13.40
C SER A 41 7.95 6.18 12.32
N LYS A 42 8.48 5.01 12.05
CA LYS A 42 9.52 4.78 11.04
C LYS A 42 9.33 3.43 10.38
N ILE A 43 9.49 3.37 9.08
CA ILE A 43 9.33 2.16 8.29
C ILE A 43 10.62 1.85 7.54
N LEU A 44 11.03 0.59 7.61
CA LEU A 44 12.11 0.03 6.81
C LEU A 44 11.48 -0.94 5.81
N LEU A 45 11.63 -0.66 4.53
CA LEU A 45 11.10 -1.51 3.47
C LEU A 45 12.18 -2.46 2.97
N LEU A 46 12.01 -3.75 3.27
CA LEU A 46 12.97 -4.79 2.93
C LEU A 46 12.43 -5.71 1.84
N TYR A 47 13.29 -6.05 0.89
CA TYR A 47 12.93 -6.99 -0.16
C TYR A 47 14.17 -7.76 -0.60
N GLN A 48 14.07 -9.10 -0.60
CA GLN A 48 15.16 -10.00 -0.99
C GLN A 48 16.50 -9.68 -0.33
N GLY A 49 16.45 -9.43 0.98
CA GLY A 49 17.65 -9.15 1.77
C GLY A 49 18.23 -7.75 1.61
N LYS A 50 17.54 -6.87 0.89
CA LYS A 50 17.98 -5.48 0.67
C LYS A 50 17.04 -4.48 1.29
N LEU A 51 17.60 -3.41 1.83
CA LEU A 51 16.83 -2.26 2.30
C LEU A 51 16.51 -1.36 1.10
N LEU A 52 15.23 -1.31 0.72
CA LEU A 52 14.78 -0.49 -0.42
C LEU A 52 14.52 0.96 -0.03
N ALA A 53 13.97 1.18 1.14
CA ALA A 53 13.62 2.52 1.61
C ALA A 53 13.53 2.56 3.13
N GLU A 54 13.80 3.74 3.68
CA GLU A 54 13.69 4.02 5.11
C GLU A 54 13.14 5.43 5.27
N ASN A 55 11.97 5.55 5.89
CA ASN A 55 11.35 6.86 6.11
C ASN A 55 10.17 6.74 7.10
N THR A 56 9.59 7.89 7.44
CA THR A 56 8.28 7.92 8.11
C THR A 56 7.19 7.44 7.15
N PRO A 57 6.03 7.00 7.66
CA PRO A 57 4.91 6.65 6.78
C PRO A 57 4.55 7.76 5.80
N GLY A 58 4.44 9.00 6.29
CA GLY A 58 4.16 10.16 5.44
C GLY A 58 5.23 10.41 4.38
N GLY A 59 6.49 10.27 4.75
CA GLY A 59 7.61 10.43 3.82
C GLY A 59 7.60 9.39 2.70
N LEU A 60 7.23 8.14 3.01
CA LEU A 60 7.09 7.09 2.00
C LEU A 60 5.90 7.37 1.07
N ILE A 61 4.78 7.78 1.62
CA ILE A 61 3.59 8.13 0.84
C ILE A 61 3.88 9.28 -0.11
N ASP A 62 4.65 10.28 0.32
CA ASP A 62 5.06 11.39 -0.53
C ASP A 62 5.84 10.94 -1.77
N THR A 63 6.56 9.83 -1.69
CA THR A 63 7.31 9.31 -2.85
C THR A 63 6.41 8.85 -4.00
N VAL A 64 5.15 8.56 -3.73
CA VAL A 64 4.20 8.05 -4.73
C VAL A 64 2.99 8.97 -4.95
N THR A 65 2.97 10.15 -4.35
CA THR A 65 1.82 11.06 -4.41
C THR A 65 1.38 11.37 -5.84
N ASP A 66 2.31 11.49 -6.78
CA ASP A 66 2.01 11.79 -8.17
C ASP A 66 2.13 10.59 -9.10
N LYS A 67 2.11 9.38 -8.56
CA LYS A 67 2.44 8.15 -9.31
C LYS A 67 1.35 7.10 -9.29
N VAL A 68 0.19 7.41 -8.73
CA VAL A 68 -0.93 6.48 -8.63
C VAL A 68 -1.98 6.82 -9.67
N TYR A 69 -2.26 5.86 -10.53
CA TYR A 69 -3.22 6.02 -11.64
C TYR A 69 -4.24 4.92 -11.60
N GLU A 70 -5.42 5.21 -12.12
CA GLU A 70 -6.49 4.22 -12.19
C GLU A 70 -7.25 4.30 -13.50
N LYS A 71 -7.88 3.21 -13.83
CA LYS A 71 -8.78 3.11 -14.98
C LYS A 71 -10.03 2.34 -14.58
N ILE A 72 -11.18 2.87 -14.95
CA ILE A 72 -12.45 2.19 -14.77
C ILE A 72 -12.65 1.28 -15.98
N CYS A 73 -12.89 0.01 -15.75
CA CYS A 73 -12.99 -0.98 -16.80
C CYS A 73 -14.13 -1.97 -16.60
N THR A 74 -14.43 -2.72 -17.65
CA THR A 74 -15.35 -3.84 -17.59
C THR A 74 -14.60 -5.13 -17.24
N HIS A 75 -15.32 -6.21 -16.94
CA HIS A 75 -14.70 -7.51 -16.68
C HIS A 75 -13.89 -8.01 -17.88
N GLU A 76 -14.33 -7.71 -19.10
CA GLU A 76 -13.61 -8.10 -20.33
C GLU A 76 -12.29 -7.36 -20.45
N GLU A 77 -12.27 -6.07 -20.16
CA GLU A 77 -11.06 -5.24 -20.22
C GLU A 77 -10.08 -5.59 -19.09
N LEU A 78 -10.60 -6.03 -17.95
CA LEU A 78 -9.79 -6.36 -16.78
C LEU A 78 -8.73 -7.42 -17.09
N GLY A 79 -9.10 -8.45 -17.86
CA GLY A 79 -8.15 -9.51 -18.23
C GLY A 79 -6.95 -8.98 -19.01
N LYS A 80 -7.18 -8.02 -19.90
CA LYS A 80 -6.09 -7.37 -20.65
C LYS A 80 -5.23 -6.50 -19.77
N LEU A 81 -5.85 -5.73 -18.89
CA LEU A 81 -5.14 -4.85 -17.96
C LEU A 81 -4.25 -5.63 -17.01
N MET A 82 -4.73 -6.76 -16.51
CA MET A 82 -3.94 -7.62 -15.63
C MET A 82 -2.71 -8.22 -16.31
N LYS A 83 -2.77 -8.41 -17.60
CA LYS A 83 -1.62 -8.89 -18.39
C LYS A 83 -0.62 -7.77 -18.66
N GLU A 84 -1.10 -6.58 -19.03
CA GLU A 84 -0.24 -5.43 -19.29
C GLU A 84 0.40 -4.86 -18.02
N TYR A 85 -0.36 -4.86 -16.93
CA TYR A 85 0.05 -4.28 -15.64
C TYR A 85 -0.15 -5.30 -14.52
N PRO A 86 0.71 -6.33 -14.42
CA PRO A 86 0.49 -7.45 -13.49
C PRO A 86 0.42 -7.08 -12.01
N LYS A 87 0.94 -5.93 -11.62
CA LYS A 87 0.97 -5.47 -10.23
C LYS A 87 -0.13 -4.47 -9.89
N GLY A 88 -1.18 -4.43 -10.69
CA GLY A 88 -2.32 -3.58 -10.42
C GLY A 88 -3.20 -4.11 -9.29
N ASN A 89 -3.97 -3.22 -8.70
CA ASN A 89 -4.90 -3.53 -7.63
C ASN A 89 -6.34 -3.30 -8.10
N VAL A 90 -7.18 -4.31 -7.92
CA VAL A 90 -8.57 -4.29 -8.37
C VAL A 90 -9.49 -3.92 -7.22
N SER A 91 -10.42 -3.01 -7.46
CA SER A 91 -11.48 -2.72 -6.50
C SER A 91 -12.81 -2.47 -7.21
N GLN A 92 -13.90 -2.70 -6.51
CA GLN A 92 -15.26 -2.44 -7.01
C GLN A 92 -15.70 -1.06 -6.61
N GLY A 93 -16.16 -0.28 -7.58
CA GLY A 93 -16.76 1.02 -7.34
C GLY A 93 -18.19 1.09 -7.87
N VAL A 94 -18.89 2.17 -7.58
CA VAL A 94 -20.24 2.42 -8.08
C VAL A 94 -20.27 2.48 -9.62
N GLU A 95 -19.18 2.99 -10.21
CA GLU A 95 -19.07 3.22 -11.65
C GLU A 95 -18.59 1.98 -12.42
N GLY A 96 -18.08 0.97 -11.72
CA GLY A 96 -17.51 -0.23 -12.31
C GLY A 96 -16.28 -0.72 -11.57
N ILE A 97 -15.43 -1.46 -12.29
CA ILE A 97 -14.19 -1.99 -11.73
C ILE A 97 -13.09 -0.94 -11.87
N HIS A 98 -12.44 -0.62 -10.75
CA HIS A 98 -11.28 0.27 -10.73
C HIS A 98 -10.01 -0.55 -10.76
N TYR A 99 -9.16 -0.32 -11.75
CA TYR A 99 -7.84 -0.92 -11.82
C TYR A 99 -6.78 0.13 -11.49
N ARG A 100 -6.11 -0.04 -10.37
CA ARG A 100 -5.17 0.93 -9.80
C ARG A 100 -3.74 0.44 -9.97
N ILE A 101 -2.89 1.31 -10.50
CA ILE A 101 -1.47 1.04 -10.68
C ILE A 101 -0.61 2.14 -10.10
N VAL A 102 0.64 1.82 -9.80
CA VAL A 102 1.62 2.79 -9.29
C VAL A 102 2.86 2.73 -10.18
N GLN A 103 3.15 3.83 -10.86
CA GLN A 103 4.32 3.94 -11.74
C GLN A 103 4.67 5.40 -12.02
N ASP A 104 5.85 5.63 -12.60
CA ASP A 104 6.35 6.99 -12.80
C ASP A 104 5.51 7.80 -13.79
N GLU A 105 5.06 7.18 -14.87
CA GLU A 105 4.32 7.86 -15.93
C GLU A 105 2.89 7.35 -16.05
N CYS A 106 1.98 8.26 -16.38
CA CYS A 106 0.59 7.92 -16.61
C CYS A 106 0.44 7.18 -17.95
N PRO A 107 -0.02 5.92 -17.96
CA PRO A 107 -0.26 5.23 -19.20
C PRO A 107 -1.48 5.77 -19.93
N GLU A 108 -1.54 5.51 -21.23
CA GLU A 108 -2.68 5.90 -22.05
C GLU A 108 -3.98 5.26 -21.51
N GLY A 109 -5.03 6.04 -21.41
CA GLY A 109 -6.32 5.58 -20.93
C GLY A 109 -6.49 5.58 -19.41
N PHE A 110 -5.44 5.86 -18.66
CA PHE A 110 -5.52 5.99 -17.22
C PHE A 110 -5.64 7.45 -16.80
N THR A 111 -6.20 7.67 -15.62
CA THR A 111 -6.27 8.99 -14.99
C THR A 111 -5.63 8.92 -13.62
N ARG A 112 -5.28 10.08 -13.07
CA ARG A 112 -4.72 10.14 -11.74
C ARG A 112 -5.75 9.65 -10.72
N ALA A 113 -5.36 8.76 -9.83
CA ALA A 113 -6.24 8.25 -8.80
C ALA A 113 -6.66 9.35 -7.82
N LEU A 114 -7.91 9.32 -7.41
CA LEU A 114 -8.44 10.25 -6.43
C LEU A 114 -8.02 9.87 -5.02
N GLY A 115 -7.85 10.87 -4.16
CA GLY A 115 -7.50 10.66 -2.77
C GLY A 115 -6.00 10.53 -2.52
N THR A 116 -5.66 10.30 -1.26
CA THR A 116 -4.27 10.16 -0.83
C THR A 116 -3.79 8.73 -1.05
N PRO A 117 -2.59 8.52 -1.58
CA PRO A 117 -2.00 7.19 -1.64
C PRO A 117 -1.82 6.58 -0.24
N ASP A 118 -1.71 5.27 -0.19
CA ASP A 118 -1.47 4.53 1.05
C ASP A 118 -0.15 3.75 0.98
N LEU A 119 0.17 3.04 2.06
CA LEU A 119 1.41 2.26 2.10
C LEU A 119 1.40 1.04 1.17
N GLU A 120 0.23 0.54 0.78
CA GLU A 120 0.16 -0.50 -0.24
C GLU A 120 0.64 0.03 -1.59
N ASP A 121 0.29 1.26 -1.94
CA ASP A 121 0.78 1.93 -3.15
C ASP A 121 2.31 2.07 -3.11
N VAL A 122 2.86 2.46 -1.96
CA VAL A 122 4.30 2.57 -1.74
C VAL A 122 4.97 1.21 -1.98
N TYR A 123 4.43 0.17 -1.37
CA TYR A 123 4.95 -1.18 -1.50
C TYR A 123 4.99 -1.65 -2.95
N LEU A 124 3.89 -1.46 -3.67
CA LEU A 124 3.81 -1.83 -5.08
C LEU A 124 4.81 -1.05 -5.94
N TYR A 125 5.00 0.21 -5.66
CA TYR A 125 5.96 1.04 -6.40
C TYR A 125 7.40 0.56 -6.21
N TRP A 126 7.81 0.37 -4.96
CA TRP A 126 9.18 -0.01 -4.64
C TRP A 126 9.53 -1.43 -5.05
N LEU A 127 8.56 -2.34 -5.07
CA LEU A 127 8.79 -3.71 -5.56
C LEU A 127 9.09 -3.78 -7.05
N LYS A 128 8.65 -2.80 -7.83
CA LYS A 128 8.93 -2.75 -9.27
C LYS A 128 10.34 -2.29 -9.59
N LYS A 129 10.97 -1.65 -8.65
CA LYS A 129 12.36 -1.20 -8.78
C LYS A 129 13.31 -2.25 -8.24
#